data_1e925ef167b903a79b86856c7fcf88d3
#
_entry.id   1e925ef167b903a79b86856c7fcf88d3
#
_cell.length_a   1.000
_cell.length_b   1.000
_cell.length_c   1.000
_cell.angle_alpha   90.00
_cell.angle_beta   90.00
_cell.angle_gamma   90.00
#
_symmetry.space_group_name_H-M   'P 1'
#
loop_
_entity.id
_entity.type
_entity.pdbx_description
1 polymer ?
#
loop_
_entity_poly.entity_id
_entity_poly.type
_entity_poly.pdbx_seq_one_letter_code
_entity_poly.pdbx_strand_id
1 'polypeptide(L)'
;MAVGAVLLVSAVLFALLALDVNAWSTRLRDDDLRFRVDQRSVPSWTAGTILPSRLSRSLLAVDDDRALRRGVSAFRVAYRTGRGLDNGITRQRRRAAAATVLAAVHGSPAHESQAADLVGLLAASGSGTRSLEASVASFQNAVRLDPSNVSAQFNLELLLHLLEAHGKRVGPGSATGPRGGNEGAGAGTPGSGY
;
A
#
# COMPACT_ATOMS: atom_id res chain seq x y z
N MET A 1 -30.49 42.11 6.63
CA MET A 1 -29.68 42.04 5.38
C MET A 1 -28.40 41.20 5.54
N ALA A 2 -27.67 41.24 6.64
CA ALA A 2 -26.43 40.44 6.81
C ALA A 2 -26.63 38.92 6.67
N VAL A 3 -27.69 38.34 7.22
CA VAL A 3 -27.94 36.90 7.16
C VAL A 3 -28.18 36.42 5.72
N GLY A 4 -28.90 37.19 4.90
CA GLY A 4 -29.13 36.85 3.50
C GLY A 4 -27.84 36.84 2.68
N ALA A 5 -26.95 37.77 2.92
CA ALA A 5 -25.66 37.84 2.23
C ALA A 5 -24.76 36.63 2.61
N VAL A 6 -24.74 36.23 3.88
CA VAL A 6 -23.98 35.05 4.34
C VAL A 6 -24.51 33.77 3.69
N LEU A 7 -25.84 33.60 3.64
CA LEU A 7 -26.45 32.43 3.00
C LEU A 7 -26.13 32.36 1.52
N LEU A 8 -26.18 33.49 0.81
CA LEU A 8 -25.87 33.54 -0.61
C LEU A 8 -24.40 33.18 -0.88
N VAL A 9 -23.46 33.74 -0.11
CA VAL A 9 -22.03 33.41 -0.23
C VAL A 9 -21.78 31.94 0.04
N SER A 10 -22.40 31.38 1.07
CA SER A 10 -22.30 29.94 1.39
C SER A 10 -22.83 29.07 0.25
N ALA A 11 -23.99 29.41 -0.32
CA ALA A 11 -24.58 28.67 -1.44
C ALA A 11 -23.65 28.70 -2.68
N VAL A 12 -23.06 29.82 -3.00
CA VAL A 12 -22.09 29.94 -4.12
C VAL A 12 -20.85 29.11 -3.85
N LEU A 13 -20.29 29.13 -2.63
CA LEU A 13 -19.14 28.30 -2.28
C LEU A 13 -19.45 26.80 -2.39
N PHE A 14 -20.60 26.36 -1.93
CA PHE A 14 -21.02 24.96 -2.09
C PHE A 14 -21.21 24.55 -3.54
N ALA A 15 -21.78 25.45 -4.38
CA ALA A 15 -21.93 25.19 -5.81
C ALA A 15 -20.55 25.04 -6.49
N LEU A 16 -19.60 25.93 -6.20
CA LEU A 16 -18.25 25.85 -6.74
C LEU A 16 -17.53 24.57 -6.28
N LEU A 17 -17.69 24.20 -5.02
CA LEU A 17 -17.14 22.95 -4.47
C LEU A 17 -17.73 21.73 -5.18
N ALA A 18 -19.04 21.71 -5.41
CA ALA A 18 -19.70 20.62 -6.14
C ALA A 18 -19.19 20.48 -7.59
N LEU A 19 -18.94 21.62 -8.27
CA LEU A 19 -18.34 21.62 -9.60
C LEU A 19 -16.90 21.08 -9.58
N ASP A 20 -16.09 21.45 -8.60
CA ASP A 20 -14.74 20.92 -8.42
C ASP A 20 -14.75 19.41 -8.16
N VAL A 21 -15.64 18.92 -7.29
CA VAL A 21 -15.81 17.48 -7.02
C VAL A 21 -16.17 16.72 -8.29
N ASN A 22 -17.13 17.23 -9.06
CA ASN A 22 -17.56 16.59 -10.30
C ASN A 22 -16.44 16.58 -11.35
N ALA A 23 -15.76 17.69 -11.54
CA ALA A 23 -14.63 17.80 -12.48
C ALA A 23 -13.47 16.86 -12.07
N TRP A 24 -13.19 16.77 -10.77
CA TRP A 24 -12.18 15.89 -10.21
C TRP A 24 -12.54 14.42 -10.42
N SER A 25 -13.75 14.01 -10.03
CA SER A 25 -14.20 12.62 -10.14
C SER A 25 -14.19 12.13 -11.59
N THR A 26 -14.61 12.96 -12.53
CA THR A 26 -14.60 12.63 -13.96
C THR A 26 -13.19 12.44 -14.50
N ARG A 27 -12.28 13.36 -14.20
CA ARG A 27 -10.87 13.26 -14.64
C ARG A 27 -10.15 12.07 -14.04
N LEU A 28 -10.38 11.78 -12.76
CA LEU A 28 -9.80 10.58 -12.13
C LEU A 28 -10.26 9.30 -12.80
N ARG A 29 -11.55 9.19 -13.13
CA ARG A 29 -12.09 8.04 -13.86
C ARG A 29 -11.47 7.91 -15.25
N ASP A 30 -11.34 9.02 -15.98
CA ASP A 30 -10.73 9.03 -17.31
C ASP A 30 -9.26 8.62 -17.25
N ASP A 31 -8.50 9.14 -16.29
CA ASP A 31 -7.10 8.78 -16.08
C ASP A 31 -6.95 7.31 -15.66
N ASP A 32 -7.84 6.80 -14.82
CA ASP A 32 -7.87 5.37 -14.46
C ASP A 32 -8.18 4.47 -15.67
N LEU A 33 -9.12 4.88 -16.52
CA LEU A 33 -9.43 4.16 -17.76
C LEU A 33 -8.25 4.19 -18.73
N ARG A 34 -7.60 5.35 -18.93
CA ARG A 34 -6.38 5.46 -19.75
C ARG A 34 -5.28 4.56 -19.23
N PHE A 35 -5.04 4.55 -17.92
CA PHE A 35 -4.04 3.68 -17.32
C PHE A 35 -4.38 2.19 -17.46
N ARG A 36 -5.66 1.80 -17.44
CA ARG A 36 -6.07 0.41 -17.70
C ARG A 36 -5.80 -0.02 -19.14
N VAL A 37 -5.97 0.89 -20.10
CA VAL A 37 -5.75 0.63 -21.53
C VAL A 37 -4.27 0.68 -21.87
N ASP A 38 -3.57 1.72 -21.43
CA ASP A 38 -2.13 1.91 -21.67
C ASP A 38 -1.39 2.17 -20.35
N GLN A 39 -0.83 1.11 -19.79
CA GLN A 39 -0.06 1.19 -18.53
C GLN A 39 1.35 1.77 -18.71
N ARG A 40 1.76 2.12 -19.93
CA ARG A 40 3.03 2.81 -20.19
C ARG A 40 2.89 4.30 -19.96
N SER A 41 1.72 4.86 -20.24
CA SER A 41 1.40 6.24 -19.92
C SER A 41 0.94 6.34 -18.48
N VAL A 42 1.81 6.76 -17.56
CA VAL A 42 1.43 7.02 -16.17
C VAL A 42 0.72 8.37 -16.12
N PRO A 43 -0.61 8.42 -15.86
CA PRO A 43 -1.33 9.67 -15.76
C PRO A 43 -0.83 10.50 -14.57
N SER A 44 -0.98 11.81 -14.68
CA SER A 44 -0.60 12.71 -13.58
C SER A 44 -1.64 12.78 -12.47
N TRP A 45 -2.86 12.30 -12.73
CA TRP A 45 -4.03 12.45 -11.85
C TRP A 45 -4.18 13.89 -11.33
N THR A 46 -4.00 14.88 -12.23
CA THR A 46 -4.14 16.28 -11.91
C THR A 46 -5.48 16.81 -12.42
N ALA A 47 -6.24 17.46 -11.56
CA ALA A 47 -7.39 18.25 -11.96
C ALA A 47 -7.13 19.73 -11.66
N GLY A 48 -7.51 20.59 -12.61
CA GLY A 48 -7.64 22.02 -12.31
C GLY A 48 -8.82 22.22 -11.37
N THR A 49 -8.68 23.07 -10.37
CA THR A 49 -9.74 23.46 -9.45
C THR A 49 -10.19 24.87 -9.75
N ILE A 50 -11.50 25.14 -9.63
CA ILE A 50 -12.08 26.49 -9.75
C ILE A 50 -11.80 27.28 -8.47
N LEU A 51 -11.89 26.60 -7.33
CA LEU A 51 -11.53 27.15 -6.02
C LEU A 51 -10.00 27.22 -5.85
N PRO A 52 -9.50 28.12 -4.99
CA PRO A 52 -8.08 28.14 -4.65
C PRO A 52 -7.57 26.75 -4.29
N SER A 53 -6.57 26.27 -5.00
CA SER A 53 -6.10 24.88 -4.97
C SER A 53 -5.74 24.33 -3.58
N ARG A 54 -5.45 25.19 -2.61
CA ARG A 54 -5.18 24.80 -1.23
C ARG A 54 -6.45 24.40 -0.47
N LEU A 55 -7.56 25.13 -0.69
CA LEU A 55 -8.84 24.86 -0.02
C LEU A 55 -9.49 23.60 -0.57
N SER A 56 -9.60 23.45 -1.88
CA SER A 56 -10.20 22.27 -2.50
C SER A 56 -9.42 21.00 -2.17
N ARG A 57 -8.08 21.05 -2.18
CA ARG A 57 -7.24 19.87 -1.86
C ARG A 57 -7.39 19.43 -0.42
N SER A 58 -7.43 20.39 0.54
CA SER A 58 -7.59 20.10 1.95
C SER A 58 -8.97 19.55 2.31
N LEU A 59 -10.04 20.13 1.70
CA LEU A 59 -11.41 19.73 2.00
C LEU A 59 -11.79 18.38 1.36
N LEU A 60 -11.22 18.05 0.23
CA LEU A 60 -11.60 16.87 -0.56
C LEU A 60 -10.61 15.69 -0.41
N ALA A 61 -9.60 15.79 0.44
CA ALA A 61 -8.54 14.79 0.60
C ALA A 61 -7.93 14.32 -0.76
N VAL A 62 -7.89 15.23 -1.73
CA VAL A 62 -7.50 14.96 -3.12
C VAL A 62 -6.07 14.44 -3.21
N ASP A 63 -5.18 14.96 -2.36
CA ASP A 63 -3.78 14.57 -2.38
C ASP A 63 -3.58 13.14 -1.88
N ASP A 64 -4.41 12.68 -0.92
CA ASP A 64 -4.40 11.32 -0.39
C ASP A 64 -4.85 10.30 -1.44
N ASP A 65 -5.96 10.62 -2.13
CA ASP A 65 -6.49 9.78 -3.22
C ASP A 65 -5.50 9.68 -4.40
N ARG A 66 -4.81 10.80 -4.72
CA ARG A 66 -3.73 10.79 -5.72
C ARG A 66 -2.52 9.98 -5.30
N ALA A 67 -2.12 10.07 -4.03
CA ALA A 67 -0.99 9.30 -3.49
C ALA A 67 -1.28 7.80 -3.61
N LEU A 68 -2.47 7.36 -3.21
CA LEU A 68 -2.89 5.97 -3.35
C LEU A 68 -2.89 5.53 -4.83
N ARG A 69 -3.46 6.31 -5.76
CA ARG A 69 -3.48 5.97 -7.20
C ARG A 69 -2.08 5.83 -7.79
N ARG A 70 -1.16 6.71 -7.41
CA ARG A 70 0.27 6.59 -7.79
C ARG A 70 0.89 5.31 -7.23
N GLY A 71 0.60 4.98 -5.97
CA GLY A 71 1.04 3.73 -5.34
C GLY A 71 0.51 2.50 -6.07
N VAL A 72 -0.78 2.46 -6.36
CA VAL A 72 -1.43 1.38 -7.12
C VAL A 72 -0.84 1.25 -8.53
N SER A 73 -0.58 2.37 -9.21
CA SER A 73 0.03 2.34 -10.54
C SER A 73 1.45 1.80 -10.49
N ALA A 74 2.25 2.25 -9.54
CA ALA A 74 3.61 1.75 -9.33
C ALA A 74 3.63 0.24 -9.02
N PHE A 75 2.69 -0.23 -8.18
CA PHE A 75 2.49 -1.66 -7.91
C PHE A 75 2.19 -2.44 -9.19
N ARG A 76 1.23 -2.01 -9.99
CA ARG A 76 0.85 -2.69 -11.24
C ARG A 76 2.01 -2.77 -12.22
N VAL A 77 2.77 -1.69 -12.38
CA VAL A 77 3.97 -1.67 -13.21
C VAL A 77 5.02 -2.65 -12.68
N ALA A 78 5.26 -2.68 -11.36
CA ALA A 78 6.22 -3.59 -10.75
C ALA A 78 5.82 -5.06 -10.84
N TYR A 79 4.52 -5.35 -10.78
CA TYR A 79 4.00 -6.74 -10.82
C TYR A 79 3.93 -7.32 -12.24
N ARG A 80 3.68 -6.48 -13.24
CA ARG A 80 3.43 -6.92 -14.63
C ARG A 80 4.67 -7.25 -15.44
N THR A 81 5.83 -6.77 -15.05
CA THR A 81 7.07 -6.88 -15.84
C THR A 81 7.72 -8.28 -15.83
N GLY A 82 6.91 -9.32 -15.58
CA GLY A 82 7.40 -10.71 -15.49
C GLY A 82 7.55 -11.48 -16.82
N ARG A 83 7.20 -10.90 -17.98
CA ARG A 83 7.16 -11.65 -19.24
C ARG A 83 8.22 -11.28 -20.27
N GLY A 84 9.20 -10.46 -19.94
CA GLY A 84 10.27 -10.04 -20.84
C GLY A 84 11.65 -10.40 -20.31
N LEU A 85 12.69 -10.01 -21.02
CA LEU A 85 14.11 -10.15 -20.70
C LEU A 85 14.56 -9.38 -19.43
N ASP A 86 13.64 -9.15 -18.51
CA ASP A 86 13.87 -8.43 -17.25
C ASP A 86 14.70 -9.31 -16.32
N ASN A 87 15.94 -8.94 -16.07
CA ASN A 87 16.77 -9.63 -15.09
C ASN A 87 16.22 -9.43 -13.66
N GLY A 88 16.54 -10.37 -12.75
CA GLY A 88 16.04 -10.34 -11.37
C GLY A 88 16.33 -9.03 -10.64
N ILE A 89 17.46 -8.37 -10.94
CA ILE A 89 17.89 -7.10 -10.33
C ILE A 89 16.93 -5.96 -10.72
N THR A 90 16.58 -5.85 -12.01
CA THR A 90 15.64 -4.81 -12.48
C THR A 90 14.27 -4.99 -11.85
N ARG A 91 13.81 -6.23 -11.76
CA ARG A 91 12.53 -6.57 -11.10
C ARG A 91 12.53 -6.19 -9.63
N GLN A 92 13.60 -6.50 -8.91
CA GLN A 92 13.75 -6.14 -7.50
C GLN A 92 13.79 -4.63 -7.30
N ARG A 93 14.51 -3.88 -8.13
CA ARG A 93 14.53 -2.40 -8.08
C ARG A 93 13.14 -1.79 -8.30
N ARG A 94 12.36 -2.29 -9.26
CA ARG A 94 11.00 -1.82 -9.50
C ARG A 94 10.07 -2.11 -8.32
N ARG A 95 10.18 -3.29 -7.71
CA ARG A 95 9.41 -3.62 -6.50
C ARG A 95 9.77 -2.72 -5.33
N ALA A 96 11.06 -2.48 -5.11
CA ALA A 96 11.52 -1.56 -4.07
C ALA A 96 11.01 -0.13 -4.31
N ALA A 97 11.09 0.37 -5.55
CA ALA A 97 10.56 1.68 -5.91
C ALA A 97 9.04 1.76 -5.68
N ALA A 98 8.29 0.74 -6.07
CA ALA A 98 6.84 0.68 -5.82
C ALA A 98 6.52 0.65 -4.33
N ALA A 99 7.26 -0.12 -3.54
CA ALA A 99 7.10 -0.17 -2.08
C ALA A 99 7.37 1.21 -1.44
N THR A 100 8.38 1.95 -1.91
CA THR A 100 8.66 3.31 -1.43
C THR A 100 7.50 4.27 -1.72
N VAL A 101 6.92 4.21 -2.94
CA VAL A 101 5.77 5.06 -3.30
C VAL A 101 4.55 4.70 -2.46
N LEU A 102 4.30 3.41 -2.21
CA LEU A 102 3.19 2.94 -1.37
C LEU A 102 3.39 3.33 0.09
N ALA A 103 4.60 3.24 0.62
CA ALA A 103 4.92 3.64 1.99
C ALA A 103 4.75 5.15 2.25
N ALA A 104 4.75 5.96 1.19
CA ALA A 104 4.48 7.40 1.25
C ALA A 104 2.99 7.76 1.17
N VAL A 105 2.10 6.77 1.09
CA VAL A 105 0.65 6.99 1.13
C VAL A 105 0.23 7.23 2.57
N HIS A 106 -0.31 8.43 2.81
CA HIS A 106 -0.85 8.85 4.10
C HIS A 106 -2.26 9.40 3.88
N GLY A 107 -3.00 9.57 4.94
CA GLY A 107 -4.33 10.17 4.90
C GLY A 107 -5.38 9.34 5.63
N SER A 108 -6.36 8.78 4.92
CA SER A 108 -7.36 7.96 5.58
C SER A 108 -6.79 6.58 5.97
N PRO A 109 -7.20 6.00 7.12
CA PRO A 109 -6.81 4.65 7.52
C PRO A 109 -7.08 3.59 6.43
N ALA A 110 -8.15 3.75 5.66
CA ALA A 110 -8.48 2.86 4.56
C ALA A 110 -7.45 2.93 3.42
N HIS A 111 -6.96 4.13 3.05
CA HIS A 111 -5.92 4.28 2.03
C HIS A 111 -4.57 3.73 2.50
N GLU A 112 -4.20 4.02 3.74
CA GLU A 112 -2.97 3.48 4.34
C GLU A 112 -3.02 1.95 4.44
N SER A 113 -4.17 1.38 4.81
CA SER A 113 -4.41 -0.06 4.84
C SER A 113 -4.26 -0.70 3.46
N GLN A 114 -4.87 -0.11 2.43
CA GLN A 114 -4.71 -0.60 1.06
C GLN A 114 -3.26 -0.54 0.58
N ALA A 115 -2.56 0.55 0.90
CA ALA A 115 -1.14 0.68 0.56
C ALA A 115 -0.29 -0.38 1.27
N ALA A 116 -0.53 -0.62 2.56
CA ALA A 116 0.16 -1.65 3.35
C ALA A 116 -0.12 -3.07 2.80
N ASP A 117 -1.35 -3.37 2.38
CA ASP A 117 -1.71 -4.64 1.72
C ASP A 117 -0.89 -4.84 0.43
N LEU A 118 -0.80 -3.82 -0.42
CA LEU A 118 0.00 -3.89 -1.65
C LEU A 118 1.51 -4.05 -1.37
N VAL A 119 2.03 -3.42 -0.32
CA VAL A 119 3.42 -3.63 0.14
C VAL A 119 3.62 -5.07 0.58
N GLY A 120 2.66 -5.66 1.30
CA GLY A 120 2.66 -7.06 1.68
C GLY A 120 2.74 -8.00 0.46
N LEU A 121 1.97 -7.74 -0.58
CA LEU A 121 2.01 -8.50 -1.83
C LEU A 121 3.36 -8.37 -2.55
N LEU A 122 3.97 -7.18 -2.59
CA LEU A 122 5.31 -6.98 -3.14
C LEU A 122 6.35 -7.78 -2.35
N ALA A 123 6.26 -7.78 -1.03
CA ALA A 123 7.15 -8.55 -0.17
C ALA A 123 6.95 -10.05 -0.38
N ALA A 124 5.72 -10.56 -0.43
CA ALA A 124 5.41 -11.97 -0.66
C ALA A 124 5.98 -12.49 -1.99
N SER A 125 6.10 -11.62 -2.98
CA SER A 125 6.69 -11.97 -4.28
C SER A 125 8.24 -12.04 -4.28
N GLY A 126 8.87 -11.71 -3.16
CA GLY A 126 10.31 -11.88 -2.95
C GLY A 126 10.66 -13.32 -2.58
N SER A 127 11.96 -13.61 -2.54
CA SER A 127 12.48 -14.91 -2.12
C SER A 127 13.08 -14.85 -0.71
N GLY A 128 12.84 -15.91 0.07
CA GLY A 128 13.45 -16.10 1.38
C GLY A 128 12.57 -15.69 2.57
N THR A 129 13.00 -16.14 3.76
CA THR A 129 12.23 -16.01 5.01
C THR A 129 11.98 -14.56 5.39
N ARG A 130 12.97 -13.69 5.26
CA ARG A 130 12.83 -12.25 5.54
C ARG A 130 11.73 -11.59 4.71
N SER A 131 11.57 -12.00 3.47
CA SER A 131 10.53 -11.50 2.55
C SER A 131 9.13 -11.91 3.03
N LEU A 132 8.98 -13.13 3.50
CA LEU A 132 7.72 -13.64 4.06
C LEU A 132 7.38 -12.97 5.39
N GLU A 133 8.35 -12.76 6.27
CA GLU A 133 8.17 -12.04 7.54
C GLU A 133 7.74 -10.59 7.28
N ALA A 134 8.38 -9.90 6.33
CA ALA A 134 8.00 -8.55 5.94
C ALA A 134 6.58 -8.50 5.36
N SER A 135 6.18 -9.53 4.62
CA SER A 135 4.83 -9.65 4.07
C SER A 135 3.78 -9.82 5.18
N VAL A 136 4.03 -10.73 6.13
CA VAL A 136 3.15 -10.91 7.30
C VAL A 136 2.99 -9.60 8.08
N ALA A 137 4.10 -8.93 8.38
CA ALA A 137 4.08 -7.66 9.10
C ALA A 137 3.28 -6.58 8.36
N SER A 138 3.39 -6.51 7.03
CA SER A 138 2.65 -5.56 6.21
C SER A 138 1.15 -5.85 6.20
N PHE A 139 0.74 -7.11 6.06
CA PHE A 139 -0.69 -7.48 6.12
C PHE A 139 -1.28 -7.28 7.52
N GLN A 140 -0.54 -7.61 8.59
CA GLN A 140 -0.97 -7.30 9.97
C GLN A 140 -1.16 -5.81 10.18
N ASN A 141 -0.24 -4.98 9.65
CA ASN A 141 -0.38 -3.53 9.70
C ASN A 141 -1.62 -3.06 8.93
N ALA A 142 -1.88 -3.60 7.73
CA ALA A 142 -3.05 -3.29 6.94
C ALA A 142 -4.36 -3.58 7.69
N VAL A 143 -4.48 -4.78 8.28
CA VAL A 143 -5.66 -5.16 9.08
C VAL A 143 -5.80 -4.30 10.33
N ARG A 144 -4.70 -3.89 10.97
CA ARG A 144 -4.74 -2.99 12.11
C ARG A 144 -5.22 -1.59 11.76
N LEU A 145 -4.81 -1.06 10.60
CA LEU A 145 -5.21 0.27 10.11
C LEU A 145 -6.68 0.29 9.71
N ASP A 146 -7.14 -0.75 9.03
CA ASP A 146 -8.54 -0.89 8.62
C ASP A 146 -8.97 -2.36 8.77
N PRO A 147 -9.65 -2.70 9.88
CA PRO A 147 -10.18 -4.04 10.09
C PRO A 147 -11.26 -4.47 9.08
N SER A 148 -11.79 -3.56 8.29
CA SER A 148 -12.75 -3.89 7.22
C SER A 148 -12.09 -4.23 5.87
N ASN A 149 -10.76 -4.14 5.78
CA ASN A 149 -10.01 -4.51 4.57
C ASN A 149 -9.96 -6.03 4.41
N VAL A 150 -10.99 -6.58 3.75
CA VAL A 150 -11.12 -8.03 3.49
C VAL A 150 -9.95 -8.59 2.70
N SER A 151 -9.37 -7.81 1.78
CA SER A 151 -8.20 -8.24 1.00
C SER A 151 -6.99 -8.50 1.89
N ALA A 152 -6.70 -7.59 2.82
CA ALA A 152 -5.59 -7.74 3.74
C ALA A 152 -5.79 -8.92 4.71
N GLN A 153 -7.02 -9.12 5.21
CA GLN A 153 -7.36 -10.29 6.03
C GLN A 153 -7.11 -11.59 5.28
N PHE A 154 -7.67 -11.71 4.07
CA PHE A 154 -7.51 -12.89 3.24
C PHE A 154 -6.04 -13.17 2.90
N ASN A 155 -5.28 -12.14 2.53
CA ASN A 155 -3.86 -12.27 2.20
C ASN A 155 -3.03 -12.70 3.41
N LEU A 156 -3.35 -12.19 4.61
CA LEU A 156 -2.71 -12.59 5.86
C LEU A 156 -2.99 -14.06 6.18
N GLU A 157 -4.25 -14.46 6.16
CA GLU A 157 -4.66 -15.86 6.44
C GLU A 157 -4.02 -16.84 5.46
N LEU A 158 -4.07 -16.52 4.16
CA LEU A 158 -3.45 -17.35 3.13
C LEU A 158 -1.95 -17.51 3.37
N LEU A 159 -1.24 -16.43 3.69
CA LEU A 159 0.19 -16.48 3.92
C LEU A 159 0.53 -17.27 5.19
N LEU A 160 -0.20 -17.08 6.27
CA LEU A 160 -0.01 -17.84 7.51
C LEU A 160 -0.25 -19.33 7.28
N HIS A 161 -1.31 -19.71 6.59
CA HIS A 161 -1.61 -21.08 6.23
C HIS A 161 -0.49 -21.72 5.39
N LEU A 162 0.03 -21.00 4.40
CA LEU A 162 1.16 -21.45 3.60
C LEU A 162 2.44 -21.65 4.43
N LEU A 163 2.70 -20.76 5.39
CA LEU A 163 3.85 -20.87 6.27
C LEU A 163 3.74 -22.06 7.21
N GLU A 164 2.57 -22.32 7.77
CA GLU A 164 2.30 -23.49 8.60
C GLU A 164 2.47 -24.80 7.81
N ALA A 165 1.92 -24.87 6.60
CA ALA A 165 2.04 -26.02 5.72
C ALA A 165 3.51 -26.35 5.36
N HIS A 166 4.39 -25.33 5.35
CA HIS A 166 5.82 -25.49 5.11
C HIS A 166 6.65 -25.63 6.41
N GLY A 167 6.02 -25.84 7.56
CA GLY A 167 6.68 -26.01 8.85
C GLY A 167 7.35 -24.74 9.40
N LYS A 168 7.03 -23.59 8.86
CA LYS A 168 7.54 -22.29 9.30
C LYS A 168 6.50 -21.60 10.19
N ARG A 169 6.65 -21.69 11.50
CA ARG A 169 5.82 -20.92 12.44
C ARG A 169 6.32 -19.49 12.52
N VAL A 170 5.54 -18.55 12.07
CA VAL A 170 5.70 -17.12 12.37
C VAL A 170 4.88 -16.87 13.64
N GLY A 171 5.55 -16.81 14.79
CA GLY A 171 4.89 -16.49 16.05
C GLY A 171 4.36 -15.05 16.04
N PRO A 172 3.19 -14.79 16.67
CA PRO A 172 2.75 -13.42 16.93
C PRO A 172 3.73 -12.77 17.90
N GLY A 173 4.58 -11.86 17.42
CA GLY A 173 5.46 -11.10 18.29
C GLY A 173 6.96 -11.25 18.09
N SER A 174 7.44 -11.71 16.94
CA SER A 174 8.87 -11.59 16.60
C SER A 174 9.26 -10.15 16.29
N ALA A 175 9.03 -9.25 17.25
CA ALA A 175 9.69 -7.96 17.29
C ALA A 175 11.17 -8.25 17.54
N THR A 176 11.97 -7.96 16.57
CA THR A 176 13.42 -8.11 16.48
C THR A 176 14.12 -7.43 17.65
N GLY A 177 14.43 -8.21 18.68
CA GLY A 177 15.54 -7.87 19.57
C GLY A 177 16.82 -8.49 18.99
N PRO A 178 17.97 -7.87 19.11
CA PRO A 178 19.23 -8.46 18.67
C PRO A 178 19.54 -9.68 19.53
N ARG A 179 19.35 -10.87 18.97
CA ARG A 179 19.77 -12.12 19.61
C ARG A 179 21.25 -12.33 19.33
N GLY A 180 22.07 -11.65 20.15
CA GLY A 180 23.39 -12.14 20.47
C GLY A 180 23.23 -13.27 21.49
N GLY A 181 23.73 -14.44 21.16
CA GLY A 181 23.69 -15.57 22.05
C GLY A 181 24.13 -16.83 21.31
N ASN A 182 25.45 -16.92 21.11
CA ASN A 182 26.10 -18.14 20.73
C ASN A 182 26.15 -19.01 22.00
N GLU A 183 25.24 -19.95 22.18
CA GLU A 183 25.33 -20.97 23.23
C GLU A 183 25.46 -22.33 22.59
N GLY A 184 26.65 -22.79 22.59
CA GLY A 184 27.24 -23.97 23.17
C GLY A 184 26.56 -25.26 22.71
N ALA A 185 27.09 -25.84 21.60
CA ALA A 185 26.96 -27.28 21.35
C ALA A 185 27.69 -28.01 22.48
N GLY A 186 26.92 -28.52 23.43
CA GLY A 186 27.41 -29.49 24.38
C GLY A 186 27.74 -30.79 23.67
N ALA A 187 29.00 -31.07 23.44
CA ALA A 187 29.47 -32.38 23.05
C ALA A 187 29.26 -33.37 24.23
N GLY A 188 28.18 -34.08 24.15
CA GLY A 188 27.96 -35.27 25.00
C GLY A 188 28.86 -36.40 24.51
N THR A 189 29.84 -36.76 25.30
CA THR A 189 30.68 -37.95 25.14
C THR A 189 29.80 -39.23 25.18
N PRO A 190 29.96 -40.18 24.26
CA PRO A 190 29.28 -41.46 24.36
C PRO A 190 29.94 -42.25 25.51
N GLY A 191 29.14 -42.51 26.54
CA GLY A 191 29.52 -43.38 27.64
C GLY A 191 29.57 -44.85 27.17
N SER A 192 30.74 -45.44 27.30
CA SER A 192 30.97 -46.87 27.30
C SER A 192 30.21 -47.48 28.46
N GLY A 193 29.37 -48.48 28.21
CA GLY A 193 28.71 -49.28 29.21
C GLY A 193 28.47 -50.67 28.67
N TYR A 194 28.98 -51.60 29.34
CA TYR A 194 29.03 -53.05 29.17
C TYR A 194 27.78 -53.72 28.62
#